data_3a7d389db4c4f151eb55726aa8a11985
#
_entry.id   3a7d389db4c4f151eb55726aa8a11985
#
_cell.length_a   1.000
_cell.length_b   1.000
_cell.length_c   1.000
_cell.angle_alpha   90.00
_cell.angle_beta   90.00
_cell.angle_gamma   90.00
#
_symmetry.space_group_name_H-M   'P 1'
#
loop_
_entity.id
_entity.type
_entity.pdbx_description
1 polymer ?
#
loop_
_entity_poly.entity_id
_entity_poly.type
_entity_poly.pdbx_seq_one_letter_code
_entity_poly.pdbx_strand_id
1 'polypeptide(L)'
;MAGSLCRVCRLAPPPFRRAVAYGPYESRLKDAIHALKYGGLMPASAELGRRLAHAMAELAGVAPGEMLVIPIPLHRSKHSARGFNQAKVLAQHALASLRQTHPMWRLTLTPDLLVRARATGSQAGLTPRQRRLNVRGAFRVTDSKAVAGKNVLVVDDILTTGATARAASQALLAAGAESVWVATLARAHRASPIPYGLAASFADAAESRNVSGTPPGINLQPASMHSSPSHSSS
;
A
#
# COMPACT_ATOMS: atom_id res chain seq x y z
N MET A 1 -0.31 -17.28 -16.03
CA MET A 1 0.13 -16.46 -17.18
C MET A 1 1.17 -15.48 -16.71
N ALA A 2 2.39 -15.51 -17.25
CA ALA A 2 3.43 -14.54 -16.92
C ALA A 2 3.01 -13.18 -17.47
N GLY A 3 2.67 -12.24 -16.59
CA GLY A 3 2.29 -10.89 -16.97
C GLY A 3 3.41 -10.23 -17.77
N SER A 4 3.09 -9.68 -18.94
CA SER A 4 4.07 -9.07 -19.83
C SER A 4 4.77 -7.90 -19.12
N LEU A 5 6.09 -7.94 -19.06
CA LEU A 5 6.90 -6.84 -18.53
C LEU A 5 6.67 -5.57 -19.38
N CYS A 6 6.48 -4.42 -18.73
CA CYS A 6 6.46 -3.15 -19.43
C CYS A 6 7.81 -2.88 -20.14
N ARG A 7 7.80 -2.02 -21.19
CA ARG A 7 9.01 -1.70 -21.97
C ARG A 7 10.25 -1.38 -21.10
N VAL A 8 10.07 -0.60 -20.04
CA VAL A 8 11.18 -0.24 -19.13
C VAL A 8 11.73 -1.46 -18.38
N CYS A 9 10.84 -2.36 -17.90
CA CYS A 9 11.26 -3.58 -17.20
C CYS A 9 11.87 -4.62 -18.15
N ARG A 10 11.49 -4.62 -19.43
CA ARG A 10 12.15 -5.46 -20.45
C ARG A 10 13.56 -5.00 -20.75
N LEU A 11 13.78 -3.67 -20.88
CA LEU A 11 15.10 -3.08 -21.16
C LEU A 11 16.03 -3.11 -19.94
N ALA A 12 15.48 -3.05 -18.72
CA ALA A 12 16.22 -3.10 -17.46
C ALA A 12 15.43 -3.94 -16.44
N PRO A 13 15.54 -5.27 -16.47
CA PRO A 13 14.82 -6.16 -15.59
C PRO A 13 14.99 -5.76 -14.11
N PRO A 14 13.92 -5.78 -13.31
CA PRO A 14 14.05 -5.52 -11.89
C PRO A 14 14.78 -6.68 -11.20
N PRO A 15 15.54 -6.40 -10.14
CA PRO A 15 16.20 -7.45 -9.36
C PRO A 15 15.25 -8.21 -8.42
N PHE A 16 13.97 -7.88 -8.40
CA PHE A 16 12.95 -8.61 -7.67
C PHE A 16 12.09 -9.48 -8.60
N ARG A 17 11.58 -10.60 -8.07
CA ARG A 17 10.78 -11.58 -8.84
C ARG A 17 9.45 -11.03 -9.30
N ARG A 18 8.72 -10.39 -8.37
CA ARG A 18 7.39 -9.81 -8.64
C ARG A 18 7.15 -8.61 -7.72
N ALA A 19 6.32 -7.68 -8.18
CA ALA A 19 5.80 -6.58 -7.37
C ALA A 19 4.27 -6.53 -7.50
N VAL A 20 3.60 -6.45 -6.36
CA VAL A 20 2.15 -6.27 -6.25
C VAL A 20 1.82 -4.93 -5.60
N ALA A 21 0.64 -4.41 -5.91
CA ALA A 21 0.13 -3.18 -5.30
C ALA A 21 -1.38 -3.29 -5.17
N TYR A 22 -1.93 -2.78 -4.06
CA TYR A 22 -3.37 -2.82 -3.84
C TYR A 22 -4.15 -2.02 -4.87
N GLY A 23 -3.65 -0.84 -5.28
CA GLY A 23 -4.37 -0.02 -6.25
C GLY A 23 -3.51 1.08 -6.89
N PRO A 24 -4.11 1.92 -7.76
CA PRO A 24 -3.45 3.09 -8.33
C PRO A 24 -3.19 4.16 -7.26
N TYR A 25 -2.10 4.92 -7.42
CA TYR A 25 -1.80 6.06 -6.56
C TYR A 25 -2.61 7.30 -6.98
N GLU A 26 -3.92 7.22 -6.76
CA GLU A 26 -4.89 8.21 -7.21
C GLU A 26 -5.99 8.41 -6.15
N SER A 27 -6.76 9.50 -6.27
CA SER A 27 -7.96 9.77 -5.49
C SER A 27 -7.81 9.46 -3.99
N ARG A 28 -8.79 8.82 -3.38
CA ARG A 28 -8.85 8.51 -1.94
C ARG A 28 -7.62 7.73 -1.41
N LEU A 29 -7.04 6.83 -2.22
CA LEU A 29 -5.86 6.07 -1.78
C LEU A 29 -4.63 6.98 -1.65
N LYS A 30 -4.45 7.91 -2.58
CA LYS A 30 -3.40 8.95 -2.50
C LYS A 30 -3.57 9.81 -1.26
N ASP A 31 -4.80 10.27 -0.99
CA ASP A 31 -5.09 11.13 0.16
C ASP A 31 -4.88 10.39 1.48
N ALA A 32 -5.30 9.12 1.58
CA ALA A 32 -5.09 8.29 2.75
C ALA A 32 -3.59 8.04 3.03
N ILE A 33 -2.79 7.75 1.99
CA ILE A 33 -1.34 7.57 2.13
C ILE A 33 -0.67 8.90 2.53
N HIS A 34 -1.14 10.03 2.01
CA HIS A 34 -0.62 11.34 2.38
C HIS A 34 -0.95 11.67 3.83
N ALA A 35 -2.19 11.44 4.25
CA ALA A 35 -2.63 11.63 5.63
C ALA A 35 -1.86 10.74 6.62
N LEU A 36 -1.56 9.48 6.26
CA LEU A 36 -0.69 8.60 7.04
C LEU A 36 0.72 9.19 7.19
N LYS A 37 1.27 9.83 6.13
CA LYS A 37 2.63 10.39 6.15
C LYS A 37 2.77 11.67 6.96
N TYR A 38 1.75 12.52 6.95
CA TYR A 38 1.84 13.90 7.42
C TYR A 38 0.74 14.31 8.39
N GLY A 39 -0.36 13.60 8.43
CA GLY A 39 -1.53 13.91 9.23
C GLY A 39 -1.63 13.17 10.57
N GLY A 40 -0.65 12.34 10.93
CA GLY A 40 -0.68 11.58 12.19
C GLY A 40 -1.87 10.60 12.30
N LEU A 41 -2.55 10.28 11.19
CA LEU A 41 -3.74 9.42 11.18
C LEU A 41 -3.36 7.94 11.40
N MET A 42 -2.84 7.64 12.59
CA MET A 42 -2.57 6.26 13.02
C MET A 42 -3.81 5.35 12.95
N PRO A 43 -5.04 5.80 13.23
CA PRO A 43 -6.24 4.96 13.08
C PRO A 43 -6.44 4.42 11.65
N ALA A 44 -6.09 5.20 10.62
CA ALA A 44 -6.17 4.74 9.23
C ALA A 44 -5.14 3.66 8.87
N SER A 45 -4.08 3.49 9.67
CA SER A 45 -3.01 2.53 9.39
C SER A 45 -3.49 1.07 9.41
N ALA A 46 -4.44 0.73 10.26
CA ALA A 46 -5.01 -0.62 10.34
C ALA A 46 -5.78 -0.97 9.06
N GLU A 47 -6.62 -0.05 8.55
CA GLU A 47 -7.36 -0.24 7.30
C GLU A 47 -6.41 -0.33 6.10
N LEU A 48 -5.44 0.58 6.01
CA LEU A 48 -4.42 0.55 4.96
C LEU A 48 -3.57 -0.72 5.04
N GLY A 49 -3.29 -1.22 6.24
CA GLY A 49 -2.60 -2.49 6.44
C GLY A 49 -3.41 -3.68 5.94
N ARG A 50 -4.73 -3.73 6.15
CA ARG A 50 -5.62 -4.77 5.56
C ARG A 50 -5.61 -4.72 4.04
N ARG A 51 -5.64 -3.53 3.44
CA ARG A 51 -5.52 -3.37 1.98
C ARG A 51 -4.17 -3.84 1.45
N LEU A 52 -3.08 -3.57 2.18
CA LEU A 52 -1.77 -4.11 1.85
C LEU A 52 -1.76 -5.64 1.96
N ALA A 53 -2.39 -6.22 2.99
CA ALA A 53 -2.54 -7.68 3.13
C ALA A 53 -3.25 -8.29 1.93
N HIS A 54 -4.29 -7.64 1.42
CA HIS A 54 -4.98 -8.08 0.21
C HIS A 54 -4.04 -8.14 -1.01
N ALA A 55 -3.22 -7.11 -1.23
CA ALA A 55 -2.21 -7.14 -2.28
C ALA A 55 -1.15 -8.24 -2.04
N MET A 56 -0.70 -8.41 -0.80
CA MET A 56 0.28 -9.45 -0.45
C MET A 56 -0.29 -10.86 -0.70
N ALA A 57 -1.58 -11.08 -0.45
CA ALA A 57 -2.25 -12.37 -0.67
C ALA A 57 -2.17 -12.85 -2.12
N GLU A 58 -2.05 -11.93 -3.11
CA GLU A 58 -1.81 -12.30 -4.51
C GLU A 58 -0.46 -13.04 -4.73
N LEU A 59 0.44 -12.96 -3.75
CA LEU A 59 1.72 -13.67 -3.79
C LEU A 59 1.66 -15.05 -3.12
N ALA A 60 0.70 -15.32 -2.24
CA ALA A 60 0.67 -16.52 -1.42
C ALA A 60 0.69 -17.84 -2.21
N GLY A 61 0.16 -17.85 -3.45
CA GLY A 61 0.17 -19.04 -4.32
C GLY A 61 1.41 -19.19 -5.21
N VAL A 62 2.30 -18.19 -5.24
CA VAL A 62 3.44 -18.14 -6.17
C VAL A 62 4.77 -17.78 -5.52
N ALA A 63 4.72 -17.21 -4.32
CA ALA A 63 5.90 -16.90 -3.52
C ALA A 63 6.25 -18.07 -2.59
N PRO A 64 7.48 -18.13 -2.07
CA PRO A 64 7.87 -19.14 -1.08
C PRO A 64 7.00 -19.11 0.18
N GLY A 65 6.74 -20.29 0.76
CA GLY A 65 5.91 -20.44 1.95
C GLY A 65 6.51 -19.85 3.23
N GLU A 66 7.78 -19.48 3.22
CA GLU A 66 8.46 -18.79 4.33
C GLU A 66 9.26 -17.60 3.78
N MET A 67 9.03 -16.41 4.36
CA MET A 67 9.70 -15.18 3.93
C MET A 67 9.99 -14.23 5.08
N LEU A 68 11.09 -13.50 4.98
CA LEU A 68 11.35 -12.31 5.80
C LEU A 68 10.60 -11.13 5.21
N VAL A 69 9.86 -10.41 6.03
CA VAL A 69 9.16 -9.17 5.62
C VAL A 69 9.97 -7.97 6.10
N ILE A 70 10.49 -7.22 5.15
CA ILE A 70 11.38 -6.08 5.40
C ILE A 70 10.70 -4.79 4.91
N PRO A 71 10.21 -3.93 5.82
CA PRO A 71 9.68 -2.62 5.43
C PRO A 71 10.83 -1.72 4.99
N ILE A 72 10.61 -0.93 3.93
CA ILE A 72 11.59 0.06 3.47
C ILE A 72 11.89 1.06 4.59
N PRO A 73 13.17 1.20 5.00
CA PRO A 73 13.54 2.10 6.07
C PRO A 73 13.50 3.57 5.61
N LEU A 74 13.08 4.44 6.52
CA LEU A 74 13.26 5.88 6.37
C LEU A 74 14.71 6.28 6.68
N HIS A 75 15.17 7.35 6.06
CA HIS A 75 16.38 8.00 6.52
C HIS A 75 16.13 8.65 7.91
N ARG A 76 17.17 8.72 8.76
CA ARG A 76 17.08 9.25 10.14
C ARG A 76 16.36 10.61 10.21
N SER A 77 16.69 11.55 9.33
CA SER A 77 16.04 12.87 9.31
C SER A 77 14.53 12.80 9.05
N LYS A 78 14.08 11.89 8.16
CA LYS A 78 12.64 11.69 7.90
C LYS A 78 11.95 10.92 9.03
N HIS A 79 12.69 10.03 9.69
CA HIS A 79 12.19 9.31 10.86
C HIS A 79 11.97 10.27 12.03
N SER A 80 12.94 11.16 12.31
CA SER A 80 12.81 12.18 13.37
C SER A 80 11.66 13.16 13.10
N ALA A 81 11.45 13.55 11.83
CA ALA A 81 10.36 14.45 11.45
C ALA A 81 8.97 13.83 11.53
N ARG A 82 8.85 12.48 11.35
CA ARG A 82 7.56 11.77 11.32
C ARG A 82 7.26 11.00 12.60
N GLY A 83 8.25 10.68 13.41
CA GLY A 83 8.13 9.88 14.61
C GLY A 83 7.98 8.36 14.37
N PHE A 84 7.65 7.92 13.15
CA PHE A 84 7.44 6.51 12.82
C PHE A 84 7.76 6.18 11.35
N ASN A 85 7.94 4.89 11.08
CA ASN A 85 8.10 4.37 9.71
C ASN A 85 6.75 3.80 9.23
N GLN A 86 6.11 4.46 8.27
CA GLN A 86 4.82 4.06 7.71
C GLN A 86 4.84 2.65 7.11
N ALA A 87 5.92 2.27 6.41
CA ALA A 87 6.03 0.93 5.83
C ALA A 87 6.07 -0.16 6.92
N LYS A 88 6.72 0.12 8.07
CA LYS A 88 6.75 -0.79 9.23
C LYS A 88 5.34 -0.96 9.82
N VAL A 89 4.64 0.14 10.05
CA VAL A 89 3.28 0.12 10.62
C VAL A 89 2.31 -0.63 9.68
N LEU A 90 2.38 -0.34 8.38
CA LEU A 90 1.57 -1.02 7.38
C LEU A 90 1.86 -2.53 7.34
N ALA A 91 3.13 -2.93 7.38
CA ALA A 91 3.53 -4.33 7.41
C ALA A 91 3.02 -5.04 8.66
N GLN A 92 3.07 -4.41 9.84
CA GLN A 92 2.53 -4.97 11.09
C GLN A 92 1.05 -5.31 10.98
N HIS A 93 0.24 -4.36 10.50
CA HIS A 93 -1.21 -4.59 10.31
C HIS A 93 -1.50 -5.60 9.20
N ALA A 94 -0.72 -5.58 8.10
CA ALA A 94 -0.88 -6.56 7.02
C ALA A 94 -0.59 -7.98 7.50
N LEU A 95 0.48 -8.17 8.26
CA LEU A 95 0.83 -9.48 8.81
C LEU A 95 -0.21 -9.98 9.84
N ALA A 96 -0.77 -9.09 10.66
CA ALA A 96 -1.85 -9.45 11.57
C ALA A 96 -3.08 -9.99 10.80
N SER A 97 -3.44 -9.36 9.68
CA SER A 97 -4.51 -9.83 8.80
C SER A 97 -4.17 -11.16 8.11
N LEU A 98 -2.96 -11.29 7.55
CA LEU A 98 -2.53 -12.50 6.83
C LEU A 98 -2.40 -13.74 7.73
N ARG A 99 -2.06 -13.58 9.01
CA ARG A 99 -2.07 -14.69 9.97
C ARG A 99 -3.44 -15.35 10.11
N GLN A 100 -4.50 -14.58 9.94
CA GLN A 100 -5.88 -15.10 10.01
C GLN A 100 -6.33 -15.71 8.67
N THR A 101 -5.97 -15.09 7.55
CA THR A 101 -6.46 -15.50 6.22
C THR A 101 -5.54 -16.49 5.52
N HIS A 102 -4.25 -16.48 5.80
CA HIS A 102 -3.21 -17.32 5.18
C HIS A 102 -2.26 -17.92 6.23
N PRO A 103 -2.76 -18.73 7.20
CA PRO A 103 -1.96 -19.19 8.34
C PRO A 103 -0.76 -20.07 7.95
N MET A 104 -0.83 -20.71 6.78
CA MET A 104 0.27 -21.54 6.26
C MET A 104 1.41 -20.74 5.65
N TRP A 105 1.20 -19.45 5.34
CA TRP A 105 2.25 -18.57 4.80
C TRP A 105 3.04 -17.91 5.93
N ARG A 106 4.23 -18.43 6.19
CA ARG A 106 5.08 -18.01 7.32
C ARG A 106 5.84 -16.73 6.98
N LEU A 107 5.32 -15.60 7.47
CA LEU A 107 5.87 -14.26 7.26
C LEU A 107 6.43 -13.71 8.57
N THR A 108 7.74 -13.44 8.60
CA THR A 108 8.44 -12.91 9.78
C THR A 108 8.84 -11.46 9.54
N LEU A 109 8.35 -10.53 10.36
CA LEU A 109 8.70 -9.12 10.27
C LEU A 109 10.10 -8.86 10.84
N THR A 110 11.01 -8.35 10.01
CA THR A 110 12.41 -8.07 10.36
C THR A 110 12.80 -6.65 9.92
N PRO A 111 12.32 -5.60 10.62
CA PRO A 111 12.42 -4.21 10.17
C PRO A 111 13.86 -3.67 10.19
N ASP A 112 14.74 -4.25 11.02
CA ASP A 112 16.06 -3.72 11.29
C ASP A 112 17.18 -4.33 10.42
N LEU A 113 16.83 -5.35 9.58
CA LEU A 113 17.79 -5.98 8.68
C LEU A 113 18.21 -5.11 7.49
N LEU A 114 17.43 -4.10 7.14
CA LEU A 114 17.75 -3.14 6.09
C LEU A 114 17.77 -1.73 6.68
N VAL A 115 18.84 -0.98 6.44
CA VAL A 115 18.96 0.41 6.88
C VAL A 115 19.22 1.33 5.70
N ARG A 116 18.75 2.57 5.80
CA ARG A 116 19.05 3.61 4.83
C ARG A 116 20.28 4.36 5.29
N ALA A 117 21.45 3.97 4.77
CA ALA A 117 22.76 4.46 5.19
C ALA A 117 23.06 5.88 4.70
N ARG A 118 22.44 6.33 3.60
CA ARG A 118 22.66 7.64 3.01
C ARG A 118 21.37 8.45 2.94
N ALA A 119 21.44 9.73 3.34
CA ALA A 119 20.37 10.67 3.08
C ALA A 119 20.16 10.80 1.55
N THR A 120 18.94 10.60 1.11
CA THR A 120 18.56 10.86 -0.27
C THR A 120 17.59 12.03 -0.27
N GLY A 121 17.79 12.99 -1.16
CA GLY A 121 16.89 14.13 -1.33
C GLY A 121 15.44 13.68 -1.56
N SER A 122 14.50 14.61 -1.44
CA SER A 122 13.11 14.32 -1.78
C SER A 122 13.04 13.78 -3.22
N GLN A 123 12.25 12.71 -3.41
CA GLN A 123 12.00 12.17 -4.75
C GLN A 123 10.89 12.95 -5.49
N ALA A 124 10.21 13.88 -4.81
CA ALA A 124 9.24 14.77 -5.42
C ALA A 124 9.96 15.67 -6.45
N GLY A 125 9.37 15.83 -7.63
CA GLY A 125 9.94 16.64 -8.71
C GLY A 125 11.10 16.01 -9.49
N LEU A 126 11.69 14.90 -9.03
CA LEU A 126 12.79 14.25 -9.75
C LEU A 126 12.29 13.42 -10.95
N THR A 127 13.05 13.49 -12.05
CA THR A 127 12.87 12.59 -13.19
C THR A 127 13.16 11.12 -12.80
N PRO A 128 12.72 10.13 -13.59
CA PRO A 128 13.00 8.72 -13.31
C PRO A 128 14.49 8.36 -13.25
N ARG A 129 15.30 8.99 -14.08
CA ARG A 129 16.76 8.82 -14.06
C ARG A 129 17.34 9.38 -12.77
N GLN A 130 16.96 10.59 -12.38
CA GLN A 130 17.38 11.22 -11.14
C GLN A 130 16.94 10.40 -9.90
N ARG A 131 15.71 9.85 -9.89
CA ARG A 131 15.26 8.98 -8.79
C ARG A 131 16.12 7.73 -8.65
N ARG A 132 16.56 7.11 -9.76
CA ARG A 132 17.44 5.95 -9.72
C ARG A 132 18.82 6.30 -9.16
N LEU A 133 19.41 7.40 -9.63
CA LEU A 133 20.71 7.87 -9.13
C LEU A 133 20.65 8.29 -7.66
N ASN A 134 19.56 8.93 -7.25
CA ASN A 134 19.36 9.39 -5.88
C ASN A 134 19.36 8.25 -4.85
N VAL A 135 18.83 7.06 -5.19
CA VAL A 135 18.74 5.93 -4.26
C VAL A 135 19.81 4.85 -4.48
N ARG A 136 20.72 5.02 -5.46
CA ARG A 136 21.81 4.06 -5.70
C ARG A 136 22.73 4.01 -4.48
N GLY A 137 22.96 2.79 -3.93
CA GLY A 137 23.79 2.58 -2.74
C GLY A 137 23.21 3.22 -1.45
N ALA A 138 21.92 3.56 -1.44
CA ALA A 138 21.30 4.16 -0.26
C ALA A 138 20.96 3.15 0.85
N PHE A 139 20.95 1.86 0.53
CA PHE A 139 20.58 0.80 1.47
C PHE A 139 21.76 -0.10 1.80
N ARG A 140 21.80 -0.57 3.04
CA ARG A 140 22.76 -1.54 3.56
C ARG A 140 22.03 -2.57 4.42
N VAL A 141 22.38 -3.84 4.27
CA VAL A 141 21.93 -4.92 5.16
C VAL A 141 22.79 -4.89 6.42
N THR A 142 22.17 -4.98 7.58
CA THR A 142 22.84 -4.92 8.89
C THR A 142 23.44 -6.26 9.29
N ASP A 143 22.77 -7.35 8.93
CA ASP A 143 23.22 -8.72 9.18
C ASP A 143 23.00 -9.58 7.91
N SER A 144 24.08 -9.82 7.18
CA SER A 144 24.04 -10.64 5.97
C SER A 144 23.78 -12.12 6.27
N LYS A 145 24.17 -12.63 7.44
CA LYS A 145 23.93 -14.04 7.81
C LYS A 145 22.43 -14.30 8.01
N ALA A 146 21.71 -13.34 8.60
CA ALA A 146 20.26 -13.44 8.78
C ALA A 146 19.47 -13.39 7.45
N VAL A 147 20.06 -12.84 6.38
CA VAL A 147 19.44 -12.70 5.06
C VAL A 147 19.88 -13.79 4.09
N ALA A 148 21.07 -14.37 4.28
CA ALA A 148 21.64 -15.38 3.37
C ALA A 148 20.72 -16.60 3.19
N GLY A 149 20.42 -16.95 1.94
CA GLY A 149 19.51 -18.06 1.58
C GLY A 149 18.04 -17.82 1.93
N LYS A 150 17.65 -16.63 2.39
CA LYS A 150 16.26 -16.33 2.73
C LYS A 150 15.53 -15.66 1.57
N ASN A 151 14.22 -15.96 1.49
CA ASN A 151 13.31 -15.25 0.61
C ASN A 151 12.79 -14.00 1.32
N VAL A 152 12.82 -12.86 0.64
CA VAL A 152 12.50 -11.56 1.24
C VAL A 152 11.32 -10.91 0.54
N LEU A 153 10.35 -10.42 1.32
CA LEU A 153 9.26 -9.57 0.87
C LEU A 153 9.50 -8.13 1.37
N VAL A 154 9.86 -7.26 0.45
CA VAL A 154 10.02 -5.83 0.72
C VAL A 154 8.66 -5.14 0.70
N VAL A 155 8.37 -4.35 1.74
CA VAL A 155 7.12 -3.57 1.87
C VAL A 155 7.41 -2.08 1.80
N ASP A 156 6.65 -1.35 0.96
CA ASP A 156 6.67 0.11 0.89
C ASP A 156 5.24 0.66 0.76
N ASP A 157 5.04 1.96 0.88
CA ASP A 157 3.73 2.58 0.70
C ASP A 157 3.39 2.80 -0.79
N ILE A 158 4.35 3.21 -1.62
CA ILE A 158 4.11 3.54 -3.03
C ILE A 158 5.22 3.02 -3.92
N LEU A 159 4.85 2.30 -4.97
CA LEU A 159 5.73 1.94 -6.08
C LEU A 159 5.57 2.97 -7.22
N THR A 160 6.51 3.89 -7.35
CA THR A 160 6.51 4.88 -8.46
C THR A 160 7.35 4.37 -9.65
N THR A 161 8.60 4.75 -9.74
CA THR A 161 9.55 4.27 -10.76
C THR A 161 10.16 2.91 -10.41
N GLY A 162 9.90 2.41 -9.20
CA GLY A 162 10.55 1.24 -8.63
C GLY A 162 12.01 1.46 -8.20
N ALA A 163 12.50 2.70 -8.20
CA ALA A 163 13.91 3.00 -7.88
C ALA A 163 14.26 2.55 -6.46
N THR A 164 13.41 2.84 -5.48
CA THR A 164 13.59 2.41 -4.07
C THR A 164 13.57 0.89 -3.96
N ALA A 165 12.55 0.23 -4.51
CA ALA A 165 12.44 -1.22 -4.50
C ALA A 165 13.64 -1.90 -5.17
N ARG A 166 14.11 -1.39 -6.31
CA ARG A 166 15.32 -1.88 -7.00
C ARG A 166 16.56 -1.76 -6.12
N ALA A 167 16.80 -0.59 -5.52
CA ALA A 167 17.99 -0.36 -4.70
C ALA A 167 17.98 -1.22 -3.42
N ALA A 168 16.84 -1.37 -2.76
CA ALA A 168 16.67 -2.27 -1.62
C ALA A 168 16.90 -3.73 -2.02
N SER A 169 16.29 -4.19 -3.14
CA SER A 169 16.46 -5.55 -3.63
C SER A 169 17.92 -5.86 -4.02
N GLN A 170 18.61 -4.91 -4.64
CA GLN A 170 20.04 -5.06 -4.95
C GLN A 170 20.88 -5.25 -3.68
N ALA A 171 20.64 -4.47 -2.64
CA ALA A 171 21.34 -4.60 -1.36
C ALA A 171 21.07 -5.96 -0.69
N LEU A 172 19.82 -6.44 -0.73
CA LEU A 172 19.43 -7.73 -0.15
C LEU A 172 20.02 -8.92 -0.92
N LEU A 173 19.96 -8.89 -2.26
CA LEU A 173 20.58 -9.93 -3.09
C LEU A 173 22.11 -9.94 -2.95
N ALA A 174 22.74 -8.78 -2.88
CA ALA A 174 24.18 -8.67 -2.62
C ALA A 174 24.59 -9.22 -1.22
N ALA A 175 23.67 -9.21 -0.26
CA ALA A 175 23.84 -9.82 1.06
C ALA A 175 23.48 -11.31 1.09
N GLY A 176 23.16 -11.93 -0.06
CA GLY A 176 22.91 -13.37 -0.19
C GLY A 176 21.43 -13.79 -0.08
N ALA A 177 20.47 -12.87 -0.16
CA ALA A 177 19.06 -13.26 -0.25
C ALA A 177 18.81 -14.15 -1.46
N GLU A 178 18.02 -15.22 -1.28
CA GLU A 178 17.66 -16.17 -2.36
C GLU A 178 16.75 -15.51 -3.41
N SER A 179 15.74 -14.79 -2.95
CA SER A 179 14.86 -14.04 -3.82
C SER A 179 14.29 -12.82 -3.10
N VAL A 180 13.90 -11.80 -3.89
CA VAL A 180 13.23 -10.60 -3.38
C VAL A 180 11.91 -10.41 -4.11
N TRP A 181 10.88 -10.08 -3.34
CA TRP A 181 9.51 -9.78 -3.76
C TRP A 181 9.14 -8.41 -3.23
N VAL A 182 8.14 -7.77 -3.79
CA VAL A 182 7.75 -6.41 -3.40
C VAL A 182 6.24 -6.32 -3.24
N ALA A 183 5.77 -5.70 -2.16
CA ALA A 183 4.37 -5.35 -1.96
C ALA A 183 4.23 -3.89 -1.56
N THR A 184 3.24 -3.18 -2.13
CA THR A 184 2.97 -1.79 -1.83
C THR A 184 1.46 -1.52 -1.74
N LEU A 185 1.07 -0.45 -1.05
CA LEU A 185 -0.32 0.00 -1.07
C LEU A 185 -0.70 0.55 -2.44
N ALA A 186 0.16 1.37 -3.04
CA ALA A 186 -0.19 2.04 -4.27
C ALA A 186 0.91 1.91 -5.33
N ARG A 187 0.48 1.93 -6.59
CA ARG A 187 1.35 2.04 -7.75
C ARG A 187 1.03 3.31 -8.51
N ALA A 188 2.01 4.19 -8.68
CA ALA A 188 1.85 5.34 -9.53
C ALA A 188 1.93 4.94 -11.00
N HIS A 189 0.90 5.30 -11.77
CA HIS A 189 0.88 5.08 -13.21
C HIS A 189 1.93 5.95 -13.93
N ARG A 190 2.64 5.32 -14.86
CA ARG A 190 3.01 5.98 -16.11
C ARG A 190 2.01 5.45 -17.14
N ALA A 191 1.40 6.36 -17.88
CA ALA A 191 0.45 6.03 -18.94
C ALA A 191 0.93 4.85 -19.79
N SER A 192 0.39 3.68 -19.52
CA SER A 192 0.39 2.46 -20.32
C SER A 192 -0.61 1.52 -19.68
N PRO A 193 -1.58 1.01 -20.41
CA PRO A 193 -2.62 0.16 -19.86
C PRO A 193 -2.02 -1.19 -19.44
N ILE A 194 -1.90 -1.42 -18.13
CA ILE A 194 -1.72 -2.77 -17.60
C ILE A 194 -3.07 -3.09 -16.94
N PRO A 195 -3.78 -4.13 -17.36
CA PRO A 195 -4.99 -4.51 -16.67
C PRO A 195 -4.65 -4.90 -15.24
N TYR A 196 -5.32 -4.26 -14.27
CA TYR A 196 -5.33 -4.69 -12.88
C TYR A 196 -5.98 -6.08 -12.86
N GLY A 197 -5.31 -7.07 -12.28
CA GLY A 197 -5.96 -8.33 -11.98
C GLY A 197 -7.14 -8.07 -11.05
N LEU A 198 -8.26 -8.63 -11.36
CA LEU A 198 -9.56 -8.89 -10.71
C LEU A 198 -9.91 -8.25 -9.33
N ALA A 199 -9.05 -7.44 -8.70
CA ALA A 199 -9.36 -6.73 -7.46
C ALA A 199 -10.35 -5.56 -7.66
N ALA A 200 -10.70 -5.17 -8.90
CA ALA A 200 -11.61 -4.06 -9.17
C ALA A 200 -13.10 -4.45 -9.11
N SER A 201 -13.45 -5.73 -8.97
CA SER A 201 -14.85 -6.17 -9.09
C SER A 201 -15.69 -6.02 -7.81
N PHE A 202 -15.09 -5.61 -6.68
CA PHE A 202 -15.83 -5.42 -5.44
C PHE A 202 -16.15 -3.97 -5.08
N ALA A 203 -15.66 -2.99 -5.85
CA ALA A 203 -16.00 -1.58 -5.61
C ALA A 203 -17.36 -1.18 -6.20
N ASP A 204 -17.83 -1.88 -7.25
CA ASP A 204 -19.11 -1.57 -7.93
C ASP A 204 -20.34 -2.17 -7.24
N ALA A 205 -20.18 -3.09 -6.31
CA ALA A 205 -21.31 -3.71 -5.63
C ALA A 205 -21.92 -2.86 -4.51
N ALA A 206 -21.30 -1.76 -4.13
CA ALA A 206 -21.81 -0.86 -3.08
C ALA A 206 -22.60 0.34 -3.62
N GLU A 207 -22.49 0.67 -4.90
CA GLU A 207 -23.19 1.82 -5.50
C GLU A 207 -24.51 1.46 -6.19
N SER A 208 -24.79 0.18 -6.46
CA SER A 208 -26.01 -0.25 -7.17
C SER A 208 -27.24 -0.53 -6.26
N ARG A 209 -27.20 -0.17 -4.98
CA ARG A 209 -28.36 -0.35 -4.07
C ARG A 209 -29.12 0.91 -3.70
N ASN A 210 -28.95 2.01 -4.39
CA ASN A 210 -29.67 3.22 -4.07
C ASN A 210 -30.24 3.96 -5.27
N VAL A 211 -30.95 3.26 -6.17
CA VAL A 211 -31.90 3.89 -7.10
C VAL A 211 -32.98 2.87 -7.39
N SER A 212 -34.11 3.05 -6.78
CA SER A 212 -35.48 2.80 -7.21
C SER A 212 -36.33 2.26 -6.06
N GLY A 213 -37.17 3.12 -5.56
CA GLY A 213 -38.21 2.81 -4.58
C GLY A 213 -38.99 4.05 -4.18
N THR A 214 -39.68 4.66 -5.16
CA THR A 214 -40.77 5.62 -4.87
C THR A 214 -41.96 4.82 -4.39
N PRO A 215 -42.47 4.98 -3.19
CA PRO A 215 -43.75 4.42 -2.81
C PRO A 215 -44.90 5.26 -3.41
N PRO A 216 -46.03 4.61 -3.77
CA PRO A 216 -47.17 5.26 -4.40
C PRO A 216 -47.90 6.21 -3.43
N GLY A 217 -48.44 7.26 -4.01
CA GLY A 217 -49.11 8.38 -3.34
C GLY A 217 -50.20 7.98 -2.38
N ILE A 218 -50.23 8.68 -1.27
CA ILE A 218 -51.41 8.82 -0.39
C ILE A 218 -51.96 10.22 -0.60
N ASN A 219 -53.14 10.24 -1.21
CA ASN A 219 -54.00 11.40 -1.42
C ASN A 219 -54.65 11.74 -0.08
N LEU A 220 -54.37 12.90 0.49
CA LEU A 220 -55.13 13.46 1.59
C LEU A 220 -55.61 14.87 1.21
N GLN A 221 -56.94 14.96 1.03
CA GLN A 221 -57.71 16.18 0.83
C GLN A 221 -57.62 17.09 2.09
N PRO A 222 -57.78 18.41 1.94
CA PRO A 222 -57.75 19.36 3.04
C PRO A 222 -59.09 19.42 3.77
N ALA A 223 -59.06 19.37 5.09
CA ALA A 223 -60.19 19.69 5.94
C ALA A 223 -60.03 21.09 6.54
N SER A 224 -61.08 21.83 6.42
CA SER A 224 -61.39 23.20 6.71
C SER A 224 -61.15 23.67 8.16
N MET A 225 -60.90 24.95 8.24
CA MET A 225 -61.01 25.94 9.32
C MET A 225 -62.00 25.58 10.43
N HIS A 226 -61.59 25.85 11.66
CA HIS A 226 -62.49 26.57 12.63
C HIS A 226 -61.63 27.36 13.66
N SER A 227 -62.17 28.52 13.91
CA SER A 227 -61.78 29.69 14.68
C SER A 227 -61.58 29.48 16.19
N SER A 228 -60.83 30.40 16.75
CA SER A 228 -60.61 30.85 18.15
C SER A 228 -61.82 30.81 19.08
N PRO A 229 -61.72 31.01 20.42
CA PRO A 229 -61.09 32.17 21.05
C PRO A 229 -60.36 31.93 22.42
N SER A 230 -59.57 32.95 22.76
CA SER A 230 -59.12 33.50 24.04
C SER A 230 -59.74 33.01 25.38
N HIS A 231 -58.92 32.81 26.42
CA HIS A 231 -59.05 33.45 27.71
C HIS A 231 -57.75 33.40 28.56
N SER A 232 -57.50 34.50 29.15
CA SER A 232 -56.59 35.06 30.09
C SER A 232 -56.60 34.46 31.52
N SER A 233 -55.53 34.80 32.26
CA SER A 233 -55.43 34.98 33.74
C SER A 233 -55.08 33.68 34.52
N SER A 234 -53.99 33.60 35.18
CA SER A 234 -53.44 34.29 36.35
C SER A 234 -51.99 33.88 36.52
#